data_d6a93639d60bc48d2f5699b334ca66ed
#
_entry.id   d6a93639d60bc48d2f5699b334ca66ed
#
_cell.length_a   1.000
_cell.length_b   1.000
_cell.length_c   1.000
_cell.angle_alpha   90.00
_cell.angle_beta   90.00
_cell.angle_gamma   90.00
#
_symmetry.space_group_name_H-M   'P 1'
#
loop_
_entity.id
_entity.type
_entity.pdbx_description
1 polymer ?
#
loop_
_entity_poly.entity_id
_entity_poly.type
_entity_poly.pdbx_seq_one_letter_code
_entity_poly.pdbx_strand_id
1 'polypeptide(L)'
;MKEFAHLLENLVHTPQRNGKMRLLTDYFARIPDPERGWTVGILAGTVDLPGTKAAMIRNLVESRVDPVLFQLSYDYVGDLAETVSLIWPDTDERTETATISTVISILQHIKRKDIPDQVAEWLNCIPISERFALLKLIMGGLRVGVSARLAKLALAEFGDKAVADIEEMWFGLQPPYEDLFQWLEDKGPPPRVDDRLAFRPPMLANPIEQSDFNNLKSKNFVAEWKWDGIRVLFAARDGETRLYSRSGDDIGRAFPDILEIEGVNAVLDGELLVAREGVVAPFAELQRRIGRKTASAALQRDFPAHLRVYDLLFDGDEDLRPLPLHERRARLEHWYAAKCPERIDLSLYIAFTTWDQLARLRDGAREAGIEGIMLKHRDSPYVAGRPKGPWFKWKRDPLLADCVLMYAQRGHGKRSSYYSDYTFGCWDGDPDKGADLLPVGKAYS
;
A
#
# COMPACT_ATOMS: atom_id res chain seq x y z
N MET A 1 -22.67 7.46 -14.83
CA MET A 1 -21.42 8.25 -14.87
C MET A 1 -21.54 9.62 -14.19
N LYS A 2 -22.64 10.36 -14.42
CA LYS A 2 -22.88 11.73 -13.93
C LYS A 2 -22.62 11.90 -12.41
N GLU A 3 -23.21 11.06 -11.56
CA GLU A 3 -23.07 11.17 -10.11
C GLU A 3 -21.61 10.88 -9.64
N PHE A 4 -20.95 9.96 -10.32
CA PHE A 4 -19.51 9.69 -10.06
C PHE A 4 -18.64 10.88 -10.48
N ALA A 5 -18.91 11.49 -11.63
CA ALA A 5 -18.19 12.69 -12.08
C ALA A 5 -18.32 13.83 -11.07
N HIS A 6 -19.55 14.07 -10.60
CA HIS A 6 -19.84 15.09 -9.59
C HIS A 6 -19.11 14.78 -8.25
N LEU A 7 -19.06 13.50 -7.84
CA LEU A 7 -18.28 13.10 -6.67
C LEU A 7 -16.79 13.41 -6.85
N LEU A 8 -16.18 13.01 -7.97
CA LEU A 8 -14.77 13.24 -8.23
C LEU A 8 -14.40 14.72 -8.23
N GLU A 9 -15.22 15.54 -8.88
CA GLU A 9 -15.05 17.00 -8.93
C GLU A 9 -15.05 17.59 -7.52
N ASN A 10 -16.05 17.25 -6.70
CA ASN A 10 -16.15 17.74 -5.33
C ASN A 10 -14.99 17.27 -4.47
N LEU A 11 -14.53 16.02 -4.63
CA LEU A 11 -13.38 15.48 -3.90
C LEU A 11 -12.08 16.22 -4.23
N VAL A 12 -11.87 16.61 -5.49
CA VAL A 12 -10.69 17.39 -5.93
C VAL A 12 -10.69 18.78 -5.29
N HIS A 13 -11.85 19.43 -5.20
CA HIS A 13 -11.98 20.77 -4.66
C HIS A 13 -12.09 20.81 -3.13
N THR A 14 -12.18 19.67 -2.46
CA THR A 14 -12.29 19.60 -1.00
C THR A 14 -10.97 19.11 -0.38
N PRO A 15 -10.09 20.00 0.12
CA PRO A 15 -8.80 19.57 0.70
C PRO A 15 -8.96 18.93 2.08
N GLN A 16 -9.99 19.29 2.86
CA GLN A 16 -10.19 18.83 4.23
C GLN A 16 -10.68 17.37 4.27
N ARG A 17 -10.03 16.58 5.12
CA ARG A 17 -10.38 15.17 5.32
C ARG A 17 -11.86 14.97 5.69
N ASN A 18 -12.36 15.73 6.66
CA ASN A 18 -13.76 15.61 7.12
C ASN A 18 -14.76 15.99 6.05
N GLY A 19 -14.42 16.97 5.18
CA GLY A 19 -15.23 17.30 4.02
C GLY A 19 -15.32 16.15 3.04
N LYS A 20 -14.20 15.47 2.76
CA LYS A 20 -14.20 14.28 1.90
C LYS A 20 -14.98 13.12 2.50
N MET A 21 -14.89 12.92 3.82
CA MET A 21 -15.69 11.90 4.51
C MET A 21 -17.19 12.12 4.26
N ARG A 22 -17.69 13.34 4.48
CA ARG A 22 -19.11 13.67 4.24
C ARG A 22 -19.52 13.44 2.79
N LEU A 23 -18.71 13.88 1.82
CA LEU A 23 -19.00 13.65 0.40
C LEU A 23 -19.14 12.15 0.08
N LEU A 24 -18.30 11.32 0.66
CA LEU A 24 -18.36 9.86 0.47
C LEU A 24 -19.58 9.24 1.15
N THR A 25 -19.86 9.58 2.42
CA THR A 25 -21.04 9.06 3.14
C THR A 25 -22.35 9.48 2.48
N ASP A 26 -22.45 10.74 2.05
CA ASP A 26 -23.61 11.25 1.30
C ASP A 26 -23.79 10.53 -0.05
N TYR A 27 -22.70 10.24 -0.74
CA TYR A 27 -22.72 9.48 -1.98
C TYR A 27 -23.22 8.05 -1.75
N PHE A 28 -22.69 7.35 -0.74
CA PHE A 28 -23.12 5.99 -0.40
C PHE A 28 -24.60 5.90 -0.01
N ALA A 29 -25.12 6.94 0.63
CA ALA A 29 -26.54 7.00 1.00
C ALA A 29 -27.49 7.23 -0.19
N ARG A 30 -27.02 7.96 -1.23
CA ARG A 30 -27.87 8.34 -2.37
C ARG A 30 -27.81 7.38 -3.54
N ILE A 31 -26.63 6.78 -3.76
CA ILE A 31 -26.39 5.98 -4.97
C ILE A 31 -26.70 4.51 -4.67
N PRO A 32 -27.53 3.85 -5.49
CA PRO A 32 -27.86 2.45 -5.28
C PRO A 32 -26.71 1.50 -5.70
N ASP A 33 -26.80 0.25 -5.26
CA ASP A 33 -25.99 -0.83 -5.81
C ASP A 33 -26.37 -1.12 -7.28
N PRO A 34 -25.42 -1.56 -8.11
CA PRO A 34 -24.02 -1.82 -7.78
C PRO A 34 -23.09 -0.60 -7.90
N GLU A 35 -23.61 0.57 -8.30
CA GLU A 35 -22.82 1.75 -8.67
C GLU A 35 -21.96 2.29 -7.50
N ARG A 36 -22.52 2.37 -6.27
CA ARG A 36 -21.76 2.81 -5.09
C ARG A 36 -20.64 1.82 -4.74
N GLY A 37 -20.89 0.54 -4.89
CA GLY A 37 -19.89 -0.50 -4.63
C GLY A 37 -18.74 -0.47 -5.62
N TRP A 38 -19.01 -0.27 -6.92
CA TRP A 38 -17.97 -0.04 -7.91
C TRP A 38 -17.18 1.22 -7.63
N THR A 39 -17.83 2.30 -7.20
CA THR A 39 -17.16 3.55 -6.81
C THR A 39 -16.17 3.31 -5.67
N VAL A 40 -16.56 2.55 -4.67
CA VAL A 40 -15.66 2.15 -3.56
C VAL A 40 -14.46 1.37 -4.09
N GLY A 41 -14.68 0.40 -4.98
CA GLY A 41 -13.60 -0.39 -5.59
C GLY A 41 -12.61 0.47 -6.38
N ILE A 42 -13.09 1.44 -7.13
CA ILE A 42 -12.28 2.37 -7.90
C ILE A 42 -11.47 3.28 -6.96
N LEU A 43 -12.08 3.84 -5.92
CA LEU A 43 -11.43 4.69 -4.93
C LEU A 43 -10.39 3.92 -4.11
N ALA A 44 -10.65 2.66 -3.81
CA ALA A 44 -9.74 1.79 -3.08
C ALA A 44 -8.65 1.16 -3.95
N GLY A 45 -8.77 1.27 -5.29
CA GLY A 45 -7.80 0.69 -6.23
C GLY A 45 -7.91 -0.83 -6.39
N THR A 46 -9.06 -1.42 -6.09
CA THR A 46 -9.32 -2.87 -6.19
C THR A 46 -9.93 -3.29 -7.54
N VAL A 47 -10.32 -2.33 -8.36
CA VAL A 47 -10.82 -2.59 -9.72
C VAL A 47 -9.64 -2.62 -10.69
N ASP A 48 -9.40 -3.77 -11.31
CA ASP A 48 -8.41 -3.93 -12.38
C ASP A 48 -9.11 -3.92 -13.75
N LEU A 49 -8.64 -3.04 -14.64
CA LEU A 49 -9.14 -2.91 -16.00
C LEU A 49 -7.99 -3.23 -16.99
N PRO A 50 -7.86 -4.48 -17.40
CA PRO A 50 -6.78 -4.91 -18.26
C PRO A 50 -6.82 -4.24 -19.64
N GLY A 51 -5.68 -3.75 -20.10
CA GLY A 51 -5.54 -3.14 -21.43
C GLY A 51 -5.73 -1.63 -21.48
N THR A 52 -6.24 -1.01 -20.43
CA THR A 52 -6.42 0.44 -20.34
C THR A 52 -5.18 1.09 -19.72
N LYS A 53 -4.45 1.88 -20.49
CA LYS A 53 -3.22 2.56 -20.03
C LYS A 53 -3.16 3.99 -20.56
N ALA A 54 -2.47 4.86 -19.85
CA ALA A 54 -2.22 6.25 -20.27
C ALA A 54 -1.65 6.37 -21.68
N ALA A 55 -0.78 5.44 -22.10
CA ALA A 55 -0.22 5.44 -23.46
C ALA A 55 -1.31 5.22 -24.54
N MET A 56 -2.29 4.34 -24.27
CA MET A 56 -3.40 4.12 -25.20
C MET A 56 -4.24 5.40 -25.37
N ILE A 57 -4.54 6.11 -24.28
CA ILE A 57 -5.28 7.39 -24.34
C ILE A 57 -4.46 8.45 -25.09
N ARG A 58 -3.16 8.54 -24.89
CA ARG A 58 -2.30 9.47 -25.65
C ARG A 58 -2.39 9.20 -27.15
N ASN A 59 -2.17 7.97 -27.56
CA ASN A 59 -2.25 7.58 -28.99
C ASN A 59 -3.63 7.87 -29.59
N LEU A 60 -4.70 7.62 -28.81
CA LEU A 60 -6.06 7.89 -29.24
C LEU A 60 -6.30 9.38 -29.47
N VAL A 61 -5.81 10.25 -28.57
CA VAL A 61 -5.96 11.70 -28.71
C VAL A 61 -5.12 12.24 -29.87
N GLU A 62 -3.86 11.84 -29.97
CA GLU A 62 -2.93 12.26 -31.04
C GLU A 62 -3.45 11.88 -32.45
N SER A 63 -4.31 10.86 -32.56
CA SER A 63 -4.97 10.52 -33.83
C SER A 63 -6.15 11.42 -34.20
N ARG A 64 -6.62 12.31 -33.30
CA ARG A 64 -7.86 13.10 -33.46
C ARG A 64 -7.70 14.60 -33.20
N VAL A 65 -6.63 14.98 -32.50
CA VAL A 65 -6.31 16.37 -32.16
C VAL A 65 -4.90 16.67 -32.64
N ASP A 66 -4.62 17.92 -33.01
CA ASP A 66 -3.28 18.33 -33.39
C ASP A 66 -2.27 17.98 -32.27
N PRO A 67 -1.20 17.21 -32.58
CA PRO A 67 -0.26 16.74 -31.58
C PRO A 67 0.48 17.85 -30.83
N VAL A 68 0.75 19.00 -31.50
CA VAL A 68 1.41 20.16 -30.89
C VAL A 68 0.47 20.81 -29.88
N LEU A 69 -0.80 21.00 -30.27
CA LEU A 69 -1.84 21.52 -29.36
C LEU A 69 -2.02 20.60 -28.14
N PHE A 70 -2.07 19.29 -28.36
CA PHE A 70 -2.17 18.32 -27.25
C PHE A 70 -0.99 18.44 -26.32
N GLN A 71 0.27 18.45 -26.82
CA GLN A 71 1.45 18.51 -25.98
C GLN A 71 1.49 19.81 -25.16
N LEU A 72 1.26 20.97 -25.78
CA LEU A 72 1.25 22.26 -25.10
C LEU A 72 0.15 22.33 -24.02
N SER A 73 -1.03 21.80 -24.33
CA SER A 73 -2.15 21.73 -23.36
C SER A 73 -1.81 20.82 -22.18
N TYR A 74 -1.19 19.66 -22.44
CA TYR A 74 -0.78 18.72 -21.41
C TYR A 74 0.34 19.31 -20.52
N ASP A 75 1.31 20.01 -21.10
CA ASP A 75 2.38 20.65 -20.34
C ASP A 75 1.84 21.76 -19.42
N TYR A 76 0.77 22.45 -19.85
CA TYR A 76 0.11 23.48 -19.06
C TYR A 76 -0.77 22.89 -17.94
N VAL A 77 -1.62 21.92 -18.25
CA VAL A 77 -2.59 21.32 -17.31
C VAL A 77 -1.92 20.34 -16.37
N GLY A 78 -1.00 19.50 -16.87
CA GLY A 78 -0.24 18.52 -16.10
C GLY A 78 -1.02 17.26 -15.69
N ASP A 79 -2.27 17.10 -16.12
CA ASP A 79 -3.09 15.90 -15.91
C ASP A 79 -3.69 15.42 -17.22
N LEU A 80 -3.44 14.17 -17.59
CA LEU A 80 -3.86 13.64 -18.90
C LEU A 80 -5.39 13.57 -19.02
N ALA A 81 -6.10 13.15 -17.97
CA ALA A 81 -7.55 13.05 -18.03
C ALA A 81 -8.21 14.43 -18.19
N GLU A 82 -7.72 15.40 -17.44
CA GLU A 82 -8.20 16.78 -17.51
C GLU A 82 -7.91 17.37 -18.89
N THR A 83 -6.67 17.24 -19.38
CA THR A 83 -6.30 17.73 -20.72
C THR A 83 -7.19 17.13 -21.78
N VAL A 84 -7.32 15.81 -21.83
CA VAL A 84 -8.10 15.13 -22.86
C VAL A 84 -9.58 15.50 -22.77
N SER A 85 -10.14 15.60 -21.57
CA SER A 85 -11.55 15.98 -21.41
C SER A 85 -11.88 17.35 -21.99
N LEU A 86 -10.92 18.29 -21.93
CA LEU A 86 -11.07 19.66 -22.40
C LEU A 86 -10.86 19.79 -23.92
N ILE A 87 -9.89 19.06 -24.50
CA ILE A 87 -9.52 19.21 -25.92
C ILE A 87 -10.18 18.20 -26.84
N TRP A 88 -10.87 17.18 -26.30
CA TRP A 88 -11.58 16.20 -27.12
C TRP A 88 -12.64 16.90 -27.95
N PRO A 89 -12.72 16.65 -29.29
CA PRO A 89 -13.68 17.30 -30.13
C PRO A 89 -15.15 17.12 -29.66
N ASP A 90 -15.89 18.19 -29.65
CA ASP A 90 -17.32 18.10 -29.37
C ASP A 90 -18.06 17.53 -30.60
N THR A 91 -19.01 16.65 -30.32
CA THR A 91 -19.92 16.09 -31.32
C THR A 91 -21.37 16.40 -30.93
N ASP A 92 -22.25 16.53 -31.88
CA ASP A 92 -23.68 16.74 -31.64
C ASP A 92 -24.39 15.47 -31.14
N GLU A 93 -23.72 14.33 -31.14
CA GLU A 93 -24.25 13.04 -30.73
C GLU A 93 -24.18 12.88 -29.21
N ARG A 94 -25.16 13.36 -28.49
CA ARG A 94 -25.30 13.09 -27.05
C ARG A 94 -26.29 11.94 -26.84
N THR A 95 -25.79 10.82 -26.36
CA THR A 95 -26.61 9.68 -25.94
C THR A 95 -26.62 9.58 -24.41
N GLU A 96 -27.47 8.69 -23.89
CA GLU A 96 -27.57 8.40 -22.47
C GLU A 96 -26.21 7.87 -21.93
N THR A 97 -25.74 8.42 -20.83
CA THR A 97 -24.42 8.12 -20.29
C THR A 97 -24.37 6.71 -19.72
N ALA A 98 -23.40 5.91 -20.15
CA ALA A 98 -23.16 4.60 -19.58
C ALA A 98 -22.89 4.71 -18.06
N THR A 99 -23.41 3.77 -17.29
CA THR A 99 -23.13 3.66 -15.85
C THR A 99 -21.69 3.16 -15.60
N ILE A 100 -21.19 3.29 -14.38
CA ILE A 100 -19.87 2.75 -14.01
C ILE A 100 -19.85 1.23 -14.23
N SER A 101 -20.89 0.54 -13.78
CA SER A 101 -21.03 -0.92 -13.93
C SER A 101 -21.00 -1.35 -15.39
N THR A 102 -21.69 -0.63 -16.27
CA THR A 102 -21.70 -0.88 -17.72
C THR A 102 -20.30 -0.70 -18.32
N VAL A 103 -19.63 0.40 -18.00
CA VAL A 103 -18.25 0.67 -18.48
C VAL A 103 -17.28 -0.42 -18.03
N ILE A 104 -17.31 -0.80 -16.76
CA ILE A 104 -16.44 -1.85 -16.21
C ILE A 104 -16.74 -3.19 -16.88
N SER A 105 -18.01 -3.58 -16.99
CA SER A 105 -18.43 -4.83 -17.63
C SER A 105 -17.96 -4.92 -19.08
N ILE A 106 -18.12 -3.86 -19.85
CA ILE A 106 -17.65 -3.83 -21.25
C ILE A 106 -16.12 -3.95 -21.29
N LEU A 107 -15.37 -3.18 -20.50
CA LEU A 107 -13.91 -3.21 -20.51
C LEU A 107 -13.30 -4.53 -20.05
N GLN A 108 -13.99 -5.28 -19.20
CA GLN A 108 -13.54 -6.61 -18.76
C GLN A 108 -13.70 -7.69 -19.85
N HIS A 109 -14.64 -7.53 -20.79
CA HIS A 109 -14.97 -8.55 -21.78
C HIS A 109 -14.58 -8.17 -23.22
N ILE A 110 -14.35 -6.89 -23.51
CA ILE A 110 -13.97 -6.42 -24.85
C ILE A 110 -12.53 -6.87 -25.23
N LYS A 111 -12.32 -7.14 -26.51
CA LYS A 111 -10.96 -7.45 -26.99
C LYS A 111 -10.07 -6.20 -26.90
N ARG A 112 -8.85 -6.39 -26.45
CA ARG A 112 -7.89 -5.30 -26.21
C ARG A 112 -7.69 -4.35 -27.40
N LYS A 113 -7.77 -4.86 -28.62
CA LYS A 113 -7.64 -4.05 -29.85
C LYS A 113 -8.82 -3.10 -30.08
N ASP A 114 -10.00 -3.42 -29.54
CA ASP A 114 -11.24 -2.70 -29.75
C ASP A 114 -11.51 -1.65 -28.64
N ILE A 115 -10.69 -1.65 -27.56
CA ILE A 115 -10.82 -0.71 -26.44
C ILE A 115 -10.69 0.76 -26.88
N PRO A 116 -9.72 1.16 -27.76
CA PRO A 116 -9.60 2.56 -28.16
C PRO A 116 -10.85 3.09 -28.85
N ASP A 117 -11.48 2.31 -29.71
CA ASP A 117 -12.68 2.71 -30.45
C ASP A 117 -13.87 2.85 -29.49
N GLN A 118 -14.03 1.91 -28.55
CA GLN A 118 -15.07 1.99 -27.53
C GLN A 118 -14.91 3.22 -26.62
N VAL A 119 -13.69 3.53 -26.22
CA VAL A 119 -13.40 4.73 -25.42
C VAL A 119 -13.70 6.00 -26.21
N ALA A 120 -13.35 6.03 -27.48
CA ALA A 120 -13.65 7.16 -28.37
C ALA A 120 -15.17 7.38 -28.52
N GLU A 121 -15.92 6.30 -28.70
CA GLU A 121 -17.38 6.35 -28.77
C GLU A 121 -17.96 6.99 -27.49
N TRP A 122 -17.54 6.53 -26.32
CA TRP A 122 -18.00 7.13 -25.07
C TRP A 122 -17.62 8.61 -24.95
N LEU A 123 -16.36 8.97 -25.27
CA LEU A 123 -15.91 10.37 -25.20
C LEU A 123 -16.68 11.29 -26.13
N ASN A 124 -17.18 10.79 -27.27
CA ASN A 124 -18.02 11.55 -28.19
C ASN A 124 -19.40 11.84 -27.58
N CYS A 125 -19.96 10.90 -26.83
CA CYS A 125 -21.36 10.94 -26.38
C CYS A 125 -21.56 11.67 -25.04
N ILE A 126 -20.50 11.87 -24.22
CA ILE A 126 -20.64 12.38 -22.86
C ILE A 126 -20.11 13.82 -22.69
N PRO A 127 -20.65 14.61 -21.73
CA PRO A 127 -20.19 15.96 -21.47
C PRO A 127 -18.77 15.99 -20.84
N ILE A 128 -18.12 17.14 -20.90
CA ILE A 128 -16.73 17.34 -20.46
C ILE A 128 -16.47 16.84 -19.03
N SER A 129 -17.36 17.14 -18.08
CA SER A 129 -17.25 16.70 -16.69
C SER A 129 -17.26 15.17 -16.55
N GLU A 130 -18.04 14.48 -17.33
CA GLU A 130 -18.13 13.03 -17.34
C GLU A 130 -16.98 12.39 -18.11
N ARG A 131 -16.42 13.06 -19.16
CA ARG A 131 -15.18 12.64 -19.85
C ARG A 131 -14.01 12.53 -18.86
N PHE A 132 -13.86 13.51 -17.98
CA PHE A 132 -12.82 13.48 -16.94
C PHE A 132 -12.98 12.25 -16.04
N ALA A 133 -14.19 11.98 -15.55
CA ALA A 133 -14.47 10.85 -14.68
C ALA A 133 -14.23 9.50 -15.37
N LEU A 134 -14.68 9.36 -16.62
CA LEU A 134 -14.44 8.18 -17.44
C LEU A 134 -12.94 7.91 -17.65
N LEU A 135 -12.19 8.94 -18.02
CA LEU A 135 -10.74 8.81 -18.22
C LEU A 135 -10.00 8.46 -16.94
N LYS A 136 -10.40 9.03 -15.80
CA LYS A 136 -9.87 8.66 -14.48
C LYS A 136 -10.17 7.21 -14.11
N LEU A 137 -11.39 6.74 -14.38
CA LEU A 137 -11.77 5.34 -14.20
C LEU A 137 -10.89 4.42 -15.07
N ILE A 138 -10.77 4.71 -16.34
CA ILE A 138 -10.07 3.87 -17.32
C ILE A 138 -8.55 3.80 -17.04
N MET A 139 -7.92 4.93 -16.78
CA MET A 139 -6.46 5.00 -16.57
C MET A 139 -6.03 4.56 -15.17
N GLY A 140 -6.95 4.50 -14.21
CA GLY A 140 -6.63 4.30 -12.79
C GLY A 140 -5.94 5.53 -12.19
N GLY A 141 -5.56 5.43 -10.92
CA GLY A 141 -4.80 6.48 -10.24
C GLY A 141 -5.58 7.79 -10.13
N LEU A 142 -6.76 7.77 -9.53
CA LEU A 142 -7.71 8.90 -9.45
C LEU A 142 -7.09 10.21 -8.94
N ARG A 143 -6.15 10.12 -7.99
CA ARG A 143 -5.45 11.28 -7.36
C ARG A 143 -6.39 12.36 -6.83
N VAL A 144 -7.58 11.97 -6.37
CA VAL A 144 -8.59 12.86 -5.76
C VAL A 144 -8.37 13.05 -4.24
N GLY A 145 -7.24 12.58 -3.71
CA GLY A 145 -6.90 12.68 -2.29
C GLY A 145 -7.75 11.79 -1.39
N VAL A 146 -8.30 10.69 -1.93
CA VAL A 146 -8.94 9.61 -1.19
C VAL A 146 -8.03 8.38 -1.29
N SER A 147 -7.58 7.89 -0.13
CA SER A 147 -6.87 6.61 -0.04
C SER A 147 -7.84 5.47 0.23
N ALA A 148 -7.44 4.22 -0.04
CA ALA A 148 -8.23 3.04 0.33
C ALA A 148 -8.66 3.05 1.81
N ARG A 149 -7.77 3.52 2.70
CA ARG A 149 -8.10 3.67 4.12
C ARG A 149 -9.18 4.72 4.37
N LEU A 150 -9.16 5.85 3.65
CA LEU A 150 -10.19 6.87 3.81
C LEU A 150 -11.54 6.37 3.29
N ALA A 151 -11.56 5.60 2.21
CA ALA A 151 -12.77 4.96 1.69
C ALA A 151 -13.35 3.97 2.73
N LYS A 152 -12.51 3.14 3.35
CA LYS A 152 -12.96 2.22 4.42
C LYS A 152 -13.47 2.95 5.67
N LEU A 153 -12.86 4.06 6.04
CA LEU A 153 -13.36 4.91 7.13
C LEU A 153 -14.73 5.52 6.80
N ALA A 154 -14.94 5.94 5.54
CA ALA A 154 -16.23 6.46 5.11
C ALA A 154 -17.32 5.37 5.11
N LEU A 155 -16.99 4.13 4.76
CA LEU A 155 -17.89 2.98 4.89
C LEU A 155 -18.25 2.71 6.36
N ALA A 156 -17.26 2.77 7.25
CA ALA A 156 -17.45 2.59 8.68
C ALA A 156 -18.40 3.67 9.28
N GLU A 157 -18.18 4.93 8.90
CA GLU A 157 -19.05 6.05 9.30
C GLU A 157 -20.45 5.92 8.70
N PHE A 158 -20.56 5.52 7.43
CA PHE A 158 -21.85 5.30 6.76
C PHE A 158 -22.69 4.24 7.45
N GLY A 159 -22.09 3.10 7.84
CA GLY A 159 -22.79 1.97 8.44
C GLY A 159 -22.80 1.95 9.97
N ASP A 160 -22.22 2.96 10.63
CA ASP A 160 -21.99 2.95 12.10
C ASP A 160 -21.35 1.63 12.58
N LYS A 161 -20.30 1.19 11.86
CA LYS A 161 -19.53 -0.03 12.15
C LYS A 161 -18.10 0.30 12.54
N ALA A 162 -17.44 -0.63 13.24
CA ALA A 162 -16.01 -0.47 13.51
C ALA A 162 -15.20 -0.61 12.22
N VAL A 163 -14.28 0.33 11.97
CA VAL A 163 -13.41 0.25 10.79
C VAL A 163 -12.54 -1.01 10.77
N ALA A 164 -12.21 -1.55 11.97
CA ALA A 164 -11.44 -2.76 12.09
C ALA A 164 -12.15 -3.98 11.48
N ASP A 165 -13.47 -4.08 11.64
CA ASP A 165 -14.28 -5.16 11.06
C ASP A 165 -14.28 -5.09 9.53
N ILE A 166 -14.36 -3.87 8.97
CA ILE A 166 -14.27 -3.66 7.52
C ILE A 166 -12.86 -3.99 7.03
N GLU A 167 -11.81 -3.56 7.74
CA GLU A 167 -10.42 -3.83 7.37
C GLU A 167 -10.12 -5.33 7.39
N GLU A 168 -10.69 -6.08 8.31
CA GLU A 168 -10.49 -7.52 8.41
C GLU A 168 -11.12 -8.28 7.24
N MET A 169 -12.37 -7.95 6.88
CA MET A 169 -13.06 -8.64 5.78
C MET A 169 -12.65 -8.14 4.39
N TRP A 170 -12.02 -6.97 4.28
CA TRP A 170 -11.78 -6.25 3.03
C TRP A 170 -11.09 -7.07 1.95
N PHE A 171 -10.07 -7.84 2.33
CA PHE A 171 -9.24 -8.58 1.38
C PHE A 171 -9.88 -9.86 0.83
N GLY A 172 -10.96 -10.32 1.47
CA GLY A 172 -11.77 -11.41 0.95
C GLY A 172 -12.98 -10.93 0.15
N LEU A 173 -13.22 -9.62 0.08
CA LEU A 173 -14.34 -9.06 -0.66
C LEU A 173 -13.91 -8.62 -2.06
N GLN A 174 -14.84 -8.73 -3.00
CA GLN A 174 -14.67 -8.27 -4.37
C GLN A 174 -15.72 -7.22 -4.72
N PRO A 175 -15.36 -6.20 -5.53
CA PRO A 175 -16.37 -5.28 -6.05
C PRO A 175 -17.43 -6.04 -6.87
N PRO A 176 -18.69 -5.62 -6.82
CA PRO A 176 -19.19 -4.32 -6.34
C PRO A 176 -19.59 -4.24 -4.85
N TYR A 177 -19.17 -5.14 -3.98
CA TYR A 177 -19.36 -5.09 -2.52
C TYR A 177 -20.83 -5.02 -2.06
N GLU A 178 -21.77 -5.62 -2.77
CA GLU A 178 -23.20 -5.55 -2.44
C GLU A 178 -23.51 -6.12 -1.05
N ASP A 179 -22.93 -7.29 -0.70
CA ASP A 179 -23.11 -7.88 0.63
C ASP A 179 -22.53 -7.00 1.75
N LEU A 180 -21.44 -6.27 1.47
CA LEU A 180 -20.89 -5.30 2.41
C LEU A 180 -21.89 -4.16 2.67
N PHE A 181 -22.50 -3.59 1.62
CA PHE A 181 -23.49 -2.53 1.77
C PHE A 181 -24.76 -3.02 2.46
N GLN A 182 -25.20 -4.24 2.19
CA GLN A 182 -26.34 -4.82 2.92
C GLN A 182 -26.05 -4.94 4.43
N TRP A 183 -24.84 -5.36 4.80
CA TRP A 183 -24.44 -5.40 6.21
C TRP A 183 -24.31 -4.00 6.82
N LEU A 184 -23.72 -3.05 6.11
CA LEU A 184 -23.59 -1.67 6.57
C LEU A 184 -24.95 -1.00 6.81
N GLU A 185 -25.98 -1.39 6.07
CA GLU A 185 -27.36 -0.89 6.20
C GLU A 185 -28.23 -1.76 7.14
N ASP A 186 -27.65 -2.69 7.89
CA ASP A 186 -28.34 -3.64 8.77
C ASP A 186 -29.41 -4.50 8.06
N LYS A 187 -29.24 -4.72 6.74
CA LYS A 187 -30.13 -5.53 5.89
C LYS A 187 -29.66 -6.98 5.73
N GLY A 188 -28.45 -7.28 6.16
CA GLY A 188 -27.82 -8.61 6.05
C GLY A 188 -26.78 -8.86 7.13
N PRO A 189 -26.31 -10.11 7.26
CA PRO A 189 -25.22 -10.44 8.14
C PRO A 189 -23.89 -9.86 7.61
N PRO A 190 -22.84 -9.76 8.46
CA PRO A 190 -21.50 -9.40 7.98
C PRO A 190 -21.07 -10.40 6.90
N PRO A 191 -20.47 -9.90 5.81
CA PRO A 191 -19.93 -10.76 4.76
C PRO A 191 -18.98 -11.81 5.35
N ARG A 192 -19.21 -13.07 5.06
CA ARG A 192 -18.32 -14.13 5.50
C ARG A 192 -17.11 -14.19 4.57
N VAL A 193 -15.98 -13.85 5.11
CA VAL A 193 -14.68 -14.09 4.48
C VAL A 193 -14.13 -15.38 5.07
N ASP A 194 -14.44 -16.50 4.46
CA ASP A 194 -14.00 -17.83 4.91
C ASP A 194 -12.58 -18.17 4.38
N ASP A 195 -11.88 -17.18 3.88
CA ASP A 195 -10.52 -17.36 3.39
C ASP A 195 -9.50 -17.13 4.51
N ARG A 196 -9.08 -18.25 5.15
CA ARG A 196 -8.04 -18.25 6.19
C ARG A 196 -6.64 -17.89 5.64
N LEU A 197 -6.50 -17.87 4.31
CA LEU A 197 -5.36 -17.30 3.62
C LEU A 197 -5.50 -15.81 3.39
N ALA A 198 -6.62 -15.19 3.76
CA ALA A 198 -6.84 -13.77 3.59
C ALA A 198 -5.84 -12.94 4.40
N PHE A 199 -5.50 -11.79 3.87
CA PHE A 199 -4.67 -10.81 4.57
C PHE A 199 -5.30 -10.40 5.90
N ARG A 200 -4.47 -10.31 6.94
CA ARG A 200 -4.84 -9.74 8.24
C ARG A 200 -4.09 -8.43 8.44
N PRO A 201 -4.78 -7.31 8.68
CA PRO A 201 -4.12 -6.03 8.88
C PRO A 201 -3.12 -6.09 10.05
N PRO A 202 -1.87 -5.65 9.84
CA PRO A 202 -0.86 -5.77 10.88
C PRO A 202 -1.02 -4.74 12.00
N MET A 203 -0.64 -5.13 13.21
CA MET A 203 -0.46 -4.23 14.33
C MET A 203 0.79 -3.38 14.11
N LEU A 204 0.66 -2.06 14.24
CA LEU A 204 1.71 -1.09 13.95
C LEU A 204 2.23 -0.43 15.22
N ALA A 205 3.56 -0.22 15.26
CA ALA A 205 4.23 0.45 16.37
C ALA A 205 4.17 1.98 16.25
N ASN A 206 4.07 2.66 17.39
CA ASN A 206 4.25 4.11 17.51
C ASN A 206 5.76 4.46 17.55
N PRO A 207 6.21 5.63 17.09
CA PRO A 207 7.53 6.11 17.45
C PRO A 207 7.59 6.29 18.97
N ILE A 208 8.75 5.97 19.59
CA ILE A 208 8.99 6.27 21.00
C ILE A 208 9.73 7.60 21.12
N GLU A 209 9.32 8.42 22.07
CA GLU A 209 9.97 9.68 22.41
C GLU A 209 10.71 9.57 23.75
N GLN A 210 11.66 10.45 24.01
CA GLN A 210 12.45 10.41 25.26
C GLN A 210 11.56 10.53 26.51
N SER A 211 10.47 11.29 26.42
CA SER A 211 9.49 11.46 27.49
C SER A 211 8.73 10.18 27.85
N ASP A 212 8.55 9.27 26.88
CA ASP A 212 7.81 8.02 27.11
C ASP A 212 8.52 7.12 28.13
N PHE A 213 9.85 7.09 28.12
CA PHE A 213 10.65 6.26 29.03
C PHE A 213 10.42 6.56 30.50
N ASN A 214 9.98 7.78 30.85
CA ASN A 214 9.63 8.16 32.22
C ASN A 214 8.42 7.40 32.75
N ASN A 215 7.52 6.98 31.86
CA ASN A 215 6.25 6.36 32.19
C ASN A 215 6.24 4.84 31.92
N LEU A 216 7.18 4.33 31.10
CA LEU A 216 7.24 2.93 30.73
C LEU A 216 8.18 2.15 31.68
N LYS A 217 7.70 0.99 32.13
CA LYS A 217 8.51 0.08 32.97
C LYS A 217 9.18 -0.95 32.07
N SER A 218 10.51 -0.97 32.03
CA SER A 218 11.30 -1.88 31.19
C SER A 218 10.90 -3.35 31.30
N LYS A 219 10.58 -3.83 32.52
CA LYS A 219 10.17 -5.20 32.79
C LYS A 219 8.88 -5.65 32.07
N ASN A 220 8.02 -4.70 31.66
CA ASN A 220 6.77 -4.99 30.97
C ASN A 220 6.96 -5.15 29.46
N PHE A 221 8.15 -4.88 28.95
CA PHE A 221 8.44 -4.92 27.53
C PHE A 221 9.45 -6.00 27.18
N VAL A 222 9.32 -6.51 25.97
CA VAL A 222 10.39 -7.24 25.26
C VAL A 222 10.95 -6.35 24.17
N ALA A 223 12.21 -6.58 23.82
CA ALA A 223 12.89 -5.87 22.74
C ALA A 223 13.34 -6.85 21.66
N GLU A 224 13.19 -6.45 20.41
CA GLU A 224 13.68 -7.15 19.24
C GLU A 224 14.40 -6.18 18.31
N TRP A 225 15.30 -6.67 17.47
CA TRP A 225 15.87 -5.84 16.43
C TRP A 225 14.81 -5.40 15.44
N LYS A 226 14.83 -4.12 15.08
CA LYS A 226 14.05 -3.61 13.96
C LYS A 226 14.85 -3.86 12.69
N TRP A 227 14.50 -4.93 12.01
CA TRP A 227 15.13 -5.32 10.77
C TRP A 227 14.80 -4.34 9.64
N ASP A 228 15.76 -4.13 8.74
CA ASP A 228 15.58 -3.33 7.52
C ASP A 228 15.21 -4.26 6.36
N GLY A 229 13.94 -4.53 6.24
CA GLY A 229 13.36 -5.44 5.26
C GLY A 229 11.99 -4.99 4.78
N ILE A 230 11.17 -5.94 4.38
CA ILE A 230 9.74 -5.74 4.09
C ILE A 230 8.94 -6.51 5.11
N ARG A 231 8.13 -5.82 5.89
CA ARG A 231 7.17 -6.51 6.73
C ARG A 231 6.12 -7.20 5.88
N VAL A 232 5.94 -8.49 6.14
CA VAL A 232 5.00 -9.34 5.42
C VAL A 232 4.15 -10.16 6.37
N LEU A 233 2.99 -10.55 5.85
CA LEU A 233 2.17 -11.60 6.42
C LEU A 233 2.31 -12.83 5.51
N PHE A 234 2.82 -13.92 6.05
CA PHE A 234 2.86 -15.22 5.39
C PHE A 234 1.69 -16.06 5.89
N ALA A 235 0.79 -16.43 5.00
CA ALA A 235 -0.36 -17.28 5.30
C ALA A 235 -0.23 -18.59 4.53
N ALA A 236 -0.28 -19.71 5.24
CA ALA A 236 -0.20 -21.03 4.64
C ALA A 236 -1.27 -21.96 5.24
N ARG A 237 -1.98 -22.70 4.37
CA ARG A 237 -3.00 -23.65 4.75
C ARG A 237 -3.20 -24.71 3.66
N ASP A 238 -3.28 -25.97 4.07
CA ASP A 238 -3.62 -27.11 3.21
C ASP A 238 -2.80 -27.18 1.89
N GLY A 239 -1.53 -26.74 1.95
CA GLY A 239 -0.62 -26.69 0.81
C GLY A 239 -0.73 -25.43 -0.05
N GLU A 240 -1.67 -24.53 0.24
CA GLU A 240 -1.72 -23.20 -0.36
C GLU A 240 -0.97 -22.18 0.49
N THR A 241 -0.27 -21.27 -0.18
CA THR A 241 0.52 -20.20 0.45
C THR A 241 0.23 -18.85 -0.17
N ARG A 242 0.28 -17.81 0.65
CA ARG A 242 0.18 -16.40 0.24
C ARG A 242 1.22 -15.59 0.99
N LEU A 243 1.74 -14.58 0.33
CA LEU A 243 2.67 -13.62 0.95
C LEU A 243 2.17 -12.20 0.69
N TYR A 244 1.72 -11.56 1.73
CA TYR A 244 1.18 -10.21 1.66
C TYR A 244 2.17 -9.17 2.17
N SER A 245 2.25 -8.04 1.45
CA SER A 245 2.92 -6.85 1.93
C SER A 245 2.19 -6.26 3.15
N ARG A 246 2.81 -5.31 3.81
CA ARG A 246 2.19 -4.55 4.92
C ARG A 246 0.86 -3.88 4.54
N SER A 247 0.66 -3.53 3.28
CA SER A 247 -0.57 -2.90 2.76
C SER A 247 -1.62 -3.91 2.32
N GLY A 248 -1.28 -5.20 2.26
CA GLY A 248 -2.18 -6.28 1.85
C GLY A 248 -2.05 -6.66 0.37
N ASP A 249 -1.07 -6.11 -0.34
CA ASP A 249 -0.79 -6.54 -1.71
C ASP A 249 -0.17 -7.94 -1.70
N ASP A 250 -0.68 -8.86 -2.53
CA ASP A 250 -0.04 -10.15 -2.73
C ASP A 250 1.24 -9.98 -3.54
N ILE A 251 2.37 -10.17 -2.87
CA ILE A 251 3.72 -10.07 -3.45
C ILE A 251 4.37 -11.43 -3.70
N GLY A 252 3.66 -12.53 -3.49
CA GLY A 252 4.18 -13.89 -3.54
C GLY A 252 4.86 -14.22 -4.86
N ARG A 253 4.35 -13.72 -5.99
CA ARG A 253 4.96 -13.94 -7.32
C ARG A 253 6.40 -13.42 -7.45
N ALA A 254 6.78 -12.43 -6.67
CA ALA A 254 8.15 -11.93 -6.62
C ALA A 254 9.05 -12.77 -5.69
N PHE A 255 8.46 -13.63 -4.87
CA PHE A 255 9.13 -14.44 -3.85
C PHE A 255 8.65 -15.91 -3.87
N PRO A 256 8.75 -16.61 -5.00
CA PRO A 256 8.29 -18.00 -5.11
C PRO A 256 9.02 -18.94 -4.15
N ASP A 257 10.28 -18.66 -3.83
CA ASP A 257 11.09 -19.38 -2.84
C ASP A 257 10.52 -19.34 -1.40
N ILE A 258 9.67 -18.36 -1.09
CA ILE A 258 8.89 -18.32 0.16
C ILE A 258 7.56 -19.06 0.02
N LEU A 259 6.92 -18.99 -1.16
CA LEU A 259 5.66 -19.71 -1.40
C LEU A 259 5.84 -21.23 -1.47
N GLU A 260 7.07 -21.70 -1.78
CA GLU A 260 7.42 -23.12 -1.84
C GLU A 260 7.68 -23.76 -0.46
N ILE A 261 7.55 -23.01 0.64
CA ILE A 261 7.71 -23.54 2.00
C ILE A 261 6.52 -24.47 2.30
N GLU A 262 6.82 -25.75 2.50
CA GLU A 262 5.84 -26.80 2.73
C GLU A 262 5.65 -27.11 4.22
N GLY A 263 4.55 -27.82 4.54
CA GLY A 263 4.28 -28.33 5.88
C GLY A 263 3.86 -27.28 6.91
N VAL A 264 3.62 -26.07 6.46
CA VAL A 264 3.12 -24.97 7.29
C VAL A 264 1.60 -24.88 7.20
N ASN A 265 0.94 -24.78 8.36
CA ASN A 265 -0.48 -24.44 8.49
C ASN A 265 -0.59 -23.36 9.57
N ALA A 266 -0.29 -22.12 9.19
CA ALA A 266 -0.17 -20.99 10.11
C ALA A 266 -0.27 -19.66 9.38
N VAL A 267 -0.54 -18.59 10.16
CA VAL A 267 -0.39 -17.21 9.70
C VAL A 267 0.69 -16.53 10.54
N LEU A 268 1.76 -16.11 9.88
CA LEU A 268 2.97 -15.57 10.49
C LEU A 268 3.15 -14.10 10.12
N ASP A 269 3.50 -13.28 11.11
CA ASP A 269 3.93 -11.90 10.91
C ASP A 269 5.45 -11.82 11.05
N GLY A 270 6.12 -11.32 10.01
CA GLY A 270 7.58 -11.33 9.97
C GLY A 270 8.17 -10.28 9.04
N GLU A 271 9.48 -10.23 9.01
CA GLU A 271 10.25 -9.40 8.10
C GLU A 271 10.84 -10.26 6.99
N LEU A 272 10.55 -9.91 5.75
CA LEU A 272 11.14 -10.52 4.56
C LEU A 272 12.49 -9.86 4.30
N LEU A 273 13.52 -10.68 4.18
CA LEU A 273 14.91 -10.29 4.07
C LEU A 273 15.57 -11.04 2.91
N VAL A 274 16.78 -10.64 2.53
CA VAL A 274 17.72 -11.52 1.83
C VAL A 274 18.72 -12.01 2.88
N ALA A 275 18.91 -13.31 3.00
CA ALA A 275 19.89 -13.88 3.93
C ALA A 275 20.65 -15.04 3.27
N ARG A 276 21.96 -15.13 3.55
CA ARG A 276 22.84 -16.22 3.12
C ARG A 276 23.56 -16.76 4.34
N GLU A 277 23.45 -18.07 4.55
CA GLU A 277 24.09 -18.76 5.69
C GLU A 277 23.78 -18.07 7.06
N GLY A 278 22.56 -17.59 7.24
CA GLY A 278 22.10 -16.91 8.44
C GLY A 278 22.49 -15.42 8.54
N VAL A 279 23.29 -14.89 7.61
CA VAL A 279 23.69 -13.48 7.57
C VAL A 279 22.72 -12.68 6.73
N VAL A 280 22.13 -11.64 7.32
CA VAL A 280 21.20 -10.72 6.64
C VAL A 280 21.97 -9.77 5.74
N ALA A 281 21.57 -9.69 4.48
CA ALA A 281 22.14 -8.77 3.51
C ALA A 281 21.51 -7.35 3.62
N PRO A 282 22.16 -6.30 3.09
CA PRO A 282 21.58 -4.97 3.02
C PRO A 282 20.26 -4.93 2.25
N PHE A 283 19.34 -4.06 2.67
CA PHE A 283 18.03 -3.89 2.04
C PHE A 283 18.07 -3.65 0.52
N ALA A 284 19.14 -3.00 0.02
CA ALA A 284 19.37 -2.79 -1.41
C ALA A 284 19.35 -4.08 -2.24
N GLU A 285 19.73 -5.24 -1.65
CA GLU A 285 19.65 -6.52 -2.33
C GLU A 285 18.20 -7.03 -2.43
N LEU A 286 17.41 -6.84 -1.37
CA LEU A 286 15.98 -7.15 -1.40
C LEU A 286 15.23 -6.28 -2.41
N GLN A 287 15.60 -5.01 -2.54
CA GLN A 287 15.01 -4.09 -3.52
C GLN A 287 15.12 -4.59 -4.96
N ARG A 288 16.13 -5.39 -5.31
CA ARG A 288 16.26 -5.98 -6.65
C ARG A 288 15.13 -6.94 -7.01
N ARG A 289 14.43 -7.48 -6.01
CA ARG A 289 13.27 -8.36 -6.17
C ARG A 289 11.94 -7.61 -6.11
N ILE A 290 11.88 -6.50 -5.36
CA ILE A 290 10.67 -5.68 -5.18
C ILE A 290 10.20 -5.14 -6.54
N GLY A 291 8.88 -5.19 -6.77
CA GLY A 291 8.26 -4.68 -8.00
C GLY A 291 8.43 -5.56 -9.23
N ARG A 292 9.11 -6.70 -9.11
CA ARG A 292 9.16 -7.70 -10.19
C ARG A 292 7.84 -8.47 -10.24
N LYS A 293 7.32 -8.69 -11.43
CA LYS A 293 6.12 -9.53 -11.61
C LYS A 293 6.37 -10.99 -11.26
N THR A 294 7.58 -11.48 -11.54
CA THR A 294 8.06 -12.81 -11.21
C THR A 294 9.58 -12.77 -11.02
N ALA A 295 10.11 -13.62 -10.15
CA ALA A 295 11.55 -13.78 -9.97
C ALA A 295 12.07 -14.97 -10.76
N SER A 296 13.12 -14.76 -11.58
CA SER A 296 13.82 -15.85 -12.26
C SER A 296 14.59 -16.71 -11.26
N ALA A 297 14.90 -17.96 -11.63
CA ALA A 297 15.71 -18.86 -10.79
C ALA A 297 17.10 -18.27 -10.46
N ALA A 298 17.71 -17.51 -11.38
CA ALA A 298 18.97 -16.82 -11.12
C ALA A 298 18.79 -15.74 -10.03
N LEU A 299 17.73 -14.94 -10.12
CA LEU A 299 17.45 -13.89 -9.13
C LEU A 299 17.16 -14.46 -7.74
N GLN A 300 16.47 -15.60 -7.66
CA GLN A 300 16.21 -16.31 -6.40
C GLN A 300 17.50 -16.85 -5.78
N ARG A 301 18.39 -17.42 -6.59
CA ARG A 301 19.67 -17.94 -6.13
C ARG A 301 20.62 -16.83 -5.68
N ASP A 302 20.67 -15.72 -6.44
CA ASP A 302 21.59 -14.61 -6.17
C ASP A 302 21.11 -13.75 -4.98
N PHE A 303 19.80 -13.66 -4.79
CA PHE A 303 19.14 -12.92 -3.70
C PHE A 303 18.08 -13.79 -3.00
N PRO A 304 18.49 -14.85 -2.28
CA PRO A 304 17.57 -15.79 -1.64
C PRO A 304 16.74 -15.08 -0.58
N ALA A 305 15.42 -15.22 -0.69
CA ALA A 305 14.51 -14.65 0.30
C ALA A 305 14.50 -15.49 1.57
N HIS A 306 14.35 -14.82 2.70
CA HIS A 306 14.29 -15.39 4.04
C HIS A 306 13.26 -14.65 4.86
N LEU A 307 12.46 -15.36 5.62
CA LEU A 307 11.41 -14.80 6.48
C LEU A 307 11.82 -14.90 7.95
N ARG A 308 12.03 -13.77 8.59
CA ARG A 308 12.31 -13.68 10.04
C ARG A 308 11.04 -13.34 10.78
N VAL A 309 10.45 -14.34 11.44
CA VAL A 309 9.15 -14.21 12.09
C VAL A 309 9.26 -13.72 13.54
N TYR A 310 8.33 -12.90 13.95
CA TYR A 310 8.25 -12.34 15.28
C TYR A 310 6.89 -12.50 15.95
N ASP A 311 5.86 -12.92 15.22
CA ASP A 311 4.54 -13.21 15.79
C ASP A 311 3.82 -14.34 15.03
N LEU A 312 3.02 -15.12 15.74
CA LEU A 312 2.14 -16.16 15.22
C LEU A 312 0.71 -15.74 15.44
N LEU A 313 -0.03 -15.49 14.36
CA LEU A 313 -1.40 -14.98 14.44
C LEU A 313 -2.45 -16.08 14.42
N PHE A 314 -2.16 -17.16 13.66
CA PHE A 314 -2.99 -18.36 13.62
C PHE A 314 -2.09 -19.59 13.66
N ASP A 315 -2.47 -20.57 14.46
CA ASP A 315 -1.88 -21.91 14.50
C ASP A 315 -2.96 -22.91 14.05
N GLY A 316 -2.86 -23.40 12.81
CA GLY A 316 -3.97 -24.08 12.18
C GLY A 316 -5.23 -23.21 12.13
N ASP A 317 -6.26 -23.65 12.82
CA ASP A 317 -7.56 -22.98 12.88
C ASP A 317 -7.72 -22.03 14.07
N GLU A 318 -6.78 -22.05 15.00
CA GLU A 318 -6.84 -21.26 16.22
C GLU A 318 -6.37 -19.82 15.97
N ASP A 319 -7.23 -18.83 16.25
CA ASP A 319 -6.87 -17.42 16.23
C ASP A 319 -6.16 -17.04 17.54
N LEU A 320 -4.87 -16.76 17.46
CA LEU A 320 -4.04 -16.40 18.61
C LEU A 320 -4.01 -14.89 18.88
N ARG A 321 -4.53 -14.06 18.01
CA ARG A 321 -4.46 -12.60 18.12
C ARG A 321 -5.03 -12.03 19.43
N PRO A 322 -6.12 -12.61 20.02
CA PRO A 322 -6.63 -12.16 21.32
C PRO A 322 -5.70 -12.46 22.49
N LEU A 323 -4.79 -13.42 22.34
CA LEU A 323 -3.86 -13.79 23.41
C LEU A 323 -2.79 -12.70 23.65
N PRO A 324 -2.25 -12.61 24.89
CA PRO A 324 -1.12 -11.72 25.16
C PRO A 324 0.14 -12.16 24.39
N LEU A 325 1.01 -11.19 24.06
CA LEU A 325 2.22 -11.43 23.25
C LEU A 325 3.10 -12.56 23.81
N HIS A 326 3.26 -12.66 25.13
CA HIS A 326 4.11 -13.70 25.73
C HIS A 326 3.57 -15.11 25.47
N GLU A 327 2.26 -15.31 25.41
CA GLU A 327 1.66 -16.59 25.06
C GLU A 327 1.80 -16.89 23.56
N ARG A 328 1.51 -15.90 22.68
CA ARG A 328 1.73 -16.05 21.24
C ARG A 328 3.18 -16.37 20.91
N ARG A 329 4.12 -15.74 21.64
CA ARG A 329 5.56 -16.01 21.49
C ARG A 329 5.92 -17.44 21.91
N ALA A 330 5.41 -17.93 23.00
CA ALA A 330 5.64 -19.30 23.43
C ALA A 330 5.08 -20.31 22.39
N ARG A 331 3.91 -20.02 21.83
CA ARG A 331 3.33 -20.82 20.73
C ARG A 331 4.18 -20.76 19.48
N LEU A 332 4.68 -19.59 19.09
CA LEU A 332 5.60 -19.42 17.95
C LEU A 332 6.88 -20.23 18.11
N GLU A 333 7.50 -20.19 19.29
CA GLU A 333 8.73 -20.94 19.58
C GLU A 333 8.50 -22.45 19.53
N HIS A 334 7.37 -22.93 20.09
CA HIS A 334 6.99 -24.33 20.01
C HIS A 334 6.71 -24.76 18.56
N TRP A 335 5.93 -23.96 17.83
CA TRP A 335 5.64 -24.20 16.42
C TRP A 335 6.92 -24.29 15.58
N TYR A 336 7.84 -23.34 15.75
CA TYR A 336 9.11 -23.31 15.04
C TYR A 336 9.97 -24.54 15.37
N ALA A 337 10.11 -24.90 16.64
CA ALA A 337 10.86 -26.07 17.06
C ALA A 337 10.29 -27.39 16.49
N ALA A 338 8.97 -27.47 16.32
CA ALA A 338 8.31 -28.65 15.78
C ALA A 338 8.41 -28.75 14.25
N LYS A 339 8.43 -27.63 13.54
CA LYS A 339 8.37 -27.59 12.08
C LYS A 339 9.73 -27.39 11.43
N CYS A 340 10.62 -26.62 12.05
CA CYS A 340 11.95 -26.25 11.51
C CYS A 340 11.91 -25.92 10.01
N PRO A 341 11.03 -25.03 9.56
CA PRO A 341 10.86 -24.79 8.14
C PRO A 341 12.10 -24.16 7.52
N GLU A 342 12.45 -24.56 6.32
CA GLU A 342 13.50 -23.87 5.56
C GLU A 342 13.13 -22.41 5.32
N ARG A 343 14.13 -21.53 5.24
CA ARG A 343 13.96 -20.08 4.94
C ARG A 343 13.12 -19.30 5.93
N ILE A 344 12.78 -19.89 7.08
CA ILE A 344 12.14 -19.18 8.20
C ILE A 344 13.05 -19.29 9.42
N ASP A 345 13.24 -18.18 10.12
CA ASP A 345 13.85 -18.15 11.47
C ASP A 345 13.07 -17.23 12.41
N LEU A 346 13.45 -17.23 13.67
CA LEU A 346 12.82 -16.40 14.70
C LEU A 346 13.59 -15.09 14.90
N SER A 347 12.88 -13.97 14.99
CA SER A 347 13.40 -12.73 15.55
C SER A 347 13.67 -12.94 17.04
N LEU A 348 14.94 -12.93 17.44
CA LEU A 348 15.33 -13.18 18.83
C LEU A 348 15.11 -11.96 19.71
N TYR A 349 14.71 -12.19 20.96
CA TYR A 349 14.62 -11.14 21.95
C TYR A 349 16.00 -10.65 22.38
N ILE A 350 16.13 -9.33 22.53
CA ILE A 350 17.31 -8.68 23.08
C ILE A 350 17.19 -8.68 24.60
N ALA A 351 18.17 -9.27 25.29
CA ALA A 351 18.22 -9.26 26.76
C ALA A 351 18.58 -7.86 27.27
N PHE A 352 17.74 -7.29 28.11
CA PHE A 352 17.98 -6.01 28.77
C PHE A 352 17.24 -5.90 30.10
N THR A 353 17.72 -5.04 30.98
CA THR A 353 17.08 -4.75 32.28
C THR A 353 16.71 -3.26 32.41
N THR A 354 17.51 -2.38 31.84
CA THR A 354 17.28 -0.93 31.87
C THR A 354 17.23 -0.31 30.47
N TRP A 355 16.54 0.80 30.35
CA TRP A 355 16.47 1.54 29.09
C TRP A 355 17.85 2.01 28.60
N ASP A 356 18.74 2.42 29.52
CA ASP A 356 20.08 2.86 29.16
C ASP A 356 20.96 1.72 28.60
N GLN A 357 20.78 0.51 29.11
CA GLN A 357 21.42 -0.68 28.52
C GLN A 357 20.96 -0.90 27.10
N LEU A 358 19.64 -0.82 26.89
CA LEU A 358 19.04 -1.03 25.58
C LEU A 358 19.43 0.08 24.58
N ALA A 359 19.55 1.34 25.05
CA ALA A 359 20.04 2.46 24.25
C ALA A 359 21.45 2.20 23.72
N ARG A 360 22.37 1.75 24.59
CA ARG A 360 23.75 1.40 24.19
C ARG A 360 23.79 0.29 23.15
N LEU A 361 22.95 -0.74 23.29
CA LEU A 361 22.84 -1.82 22.31
C LEU A 361 22.33 -1.28 20.96
N ARG A 362 21.29 -0.43 20.97
CA ARG A 362 20.75 0.23 19.76
C ARG A 362 21.83 1.02 19.02
N ASP A 363 22.57 1.84 19.75
CA ASP A 363 23.59 2.73 19.17
C ASP A 363 24.80 1.96 18.65
N GLY A 364 25.12 0.83 19.29
CA GLY A 364 26.21 -0.07 18.89
C GLY A 364 25.88 -0.95 17.68
N ALA A 365 24.60 -1.20 17.40
CA ALA A 365 24.17 -2.09 16.32
C ALA A 365 24.29 -1.40 14.96
N ARG A 366 25.47 -1.44 14.36
CA ARG A 366 25.75 -0.85 13.03
C ARG A 366 25.80 -1.89 11.91
N GLU A 367 25.37 -3.10 12.19
CA GLU A 367 25.33 -4.18 11.22
C GLU A 367 24.31 -3.89 10.11
N ALA A 368 24.56 -4.42 8.92
CA ALA A 368 23.62 -4.37 7.81
C ALA A 368 22.30 -5.02 8.21
N GLY A 369 21.19 -4.41 7.85
CA GLY A 369 19.86 -4.94 8.10
C GLY A 369 19.22 -4.57 9.44
N ILE A 370 19.84 -3.71 10.28
CA ILE A 370 19.23 -3.24 11.53
C ILE A 370 18.98 -1.74 11.48
N GLU A 371 17.69 -1.32 11.59
CA GLU A 371 17.26 0.09 11.66
C GLU A 371 17.14 0.65 13.09
N GLY A 372 17.09 -0.23 14.10
CA GLY A 372 16.84 0.15 15.48
C GLY A 372 16.25 -1.00 16.29
N ILE A 373 15.36 -0.68 17.21
CA ILE A 373 14.72 -1.64 18.13
C ILE A 373 13.20 -1.52 18.05
N MET A 374 12.51 -2.65 18.17
CA MET A 374 11.08 -2.75 18.44
C MET A 374 10.88 -3.08 19.93
N LEU A 375 10.01 -2.31 20.57
CA LEU A 375 9.57 -2.57 21.94
C LEU A 375 8.12 -3.03 21.90
N LYS A 376 7.83 -4.16 22.53
CA LYS A 376 6.49 -4.74 22.55
C LYS A 376 6.09 -5.04 24.00
N HIS A 377 4.91 -4.58 24.42
CA HIS A 377 4.37 -4.90 25.74
C HIS A 377 4.04 -6.39 25.83
N ARG A 378 4.50 -7.07 26.87
CA ARG A 378 4.37 -8.53 27.04
C ARG A 378 2.94 -9.04 27.02
N ASP A 379 2.02 -8.24 27.57
CA ASP A 379 0.61 -8.62 27.74
C ASP A 379 -0.29 -8.03 26.65
N SER A 380 0.29 -7.51 25.54
CA SER A 380 -0.50 -6.93 24.47
C SER A 380 -1.16 -7.99 23.60
N PRO A 381 -2.49 -7.89 23.35
CA PRO A 381 -3.12 -8.61 22.25
C PRO A 381 -2.60 -8.06 20.91
N TYR A 382 -2.83 -8.80 19.84
CA TYR A 382 -2.51 -8.34 18.49
C TYR A 382 -3.72 -7.61 17.90
N VAL A 383 -3.65 -6.29 17.82
CA VAL A 383 -4.75 -5.44 17.35
C VAL A 383 -4.35 -4.74 16.06
N ALA A 384 -5.19 -4.86 15.03
CA ALA A 384 -4.96 -4.21 13.74
C ALA A 384 -4.78 -2.68 13.86
N GLY A 385 -3.93 -2.11 13.02
CA GLY A 385 -3.68 -0.68 13.00
C GLY A 385 -2.63 -0.22 14.01
N ARG A 386 -2.78 0.99 14.56
CA ARG A 386 -1.77 1.61 15.44
C ARG A 386 -2.36 1.97 16.80
N PRO A 387 -2.60 1.00 17.67
CA PRO A 387 -3.02 1.28 19.04
C PRO A 387 -1.92 2.05 19.78
N LYS A 388 -2.32 2.98 20.66
CA LYS A 388 -1.36 3.72 21.49
C LYS A 388 -0.89 2.86 22.66
N GLY A 389 0.41 2.78 22.87
CA GLY A 389 1.04 2.26 24.08
C GLY A 389 1.60 0.84 24.02
N PRO A 390 1.00 -0.15 23.29
CA PRO A 390 1.52 -1.52 23.38
C PRO A 390 2.82 -1.75 22.61
N TRP A 391 3.00 -1.12 21.44
CA TRP A 391 4.18 -1.33 20.60
C TRP A 391 4.83 -0.02 20.21
N PHE A 392 6.18 0.03 20.34
CA PHE A 392 6.98 1.18 19.94
C PHE A 392 8.14 0.77 19.03
N LYS A 393 8.51 1.69 18.14
CA LYS A 393 9.74 1.62 17.34
C LYS A 393 10.72 2.69 17.80
N TRP A 394 11.92 2.24 18.15
CA TRP A 394 13.02 3.08 18.57
C TRP A 394 14.10 3.04 17.50
N LYS A 395 13.97 3.91 16.52
CA LYS A 395 14.94 4.01 15.43
C LYS A 395 16.27 4.58 15.95
N ARG A 396 17.34 4.22 15.27
CA ARG A 396 18.62 4.94 15.44
C ARG A 396 18.47 6.37 14.93
N ASP A 397 19.31 7.25 15.45
CA ASP A 397 19.36 8.61 14.93
C ASP A 397 19.81 8.59 13.46
N PRO A 398 19.22 9.44 12.60
CA PRO A 398 19.60 9.50 11.21
C PRO A 398 21.08 9.90 11.09
N LEU A 399 21.75 9.35 10.10
CA LEU A 399 23.07 9.84 9.72
C LEU A 399 22.89 11.24 9.13
N LEU A 400 23.74 12.17 9.54
CA LEU A 400 23.80 13.51 8.97
C LEU A 400 24.96 13.57 7.98
N ALA A 401 24.72 14.19 6.85
CA ALA A 401 25.72 14.48 5.85
C ALA A 401 25.55 15.92 5.37
N ASP A 402 26.68 16.61 5.23
CA ASP A 402 26.70 17.91 4.57
C ASP A 402 26.61 17.70 3.07
N CYS A 403 25.55 18.24 2.48
CA CYS A 403 25.27 18.05 1.07
C CYS A 403 25.24 19.38 0.32
N VAL A 404 25.68 19.35 -0.93
CA VAL A 404 25.58 20.47 -1.86
C VAL A 404 24.27 20.36 -2.64
N LEU A 405 23.49 21.43 -2.72
CA LEU A 405 22.36 21.52 -3.63
C LEU A 405 22.89 21.58 -5.08
N MET A 406 22.74 20.51 -5.83
CA MET A 406 23.22 20.40 -7.21
C MET A 406 22.30 21.15 -8.18
N TYR A 407 21.00 20.90 -8.08
CA TYR A 407 19.99 21.58 -8.89
C TYR A 407 18.59 21.46 -8.29
N ALA A 408 17.71 22.37 -8.71
CA ALA A 408 16.31 22.37 -8.40
C ALA A 408 15.48 22.35 -9.70
N GLN A 409 14.40 21.56 -9.70
CA GLN A 409 13.48 21.47 -10.84
C GLN A 409 12.14 22.09 -10.48
N ARG A 410 11.52 22.76 -11.44
CA ARG A 410 10.18 23.29 -11.30
C ARG A 410 9.17 22.14 -11.24
N GLY A 411 8.12 22.33 -10.48
CA GLY A 411 6.98 21.43 -10.46
C GLY A 411 6.20 21.46 -11.78
N HIS A 412 5.26 20.54 -11.92
CA HIS A 412 4.37 20.44 -13.07
C HIS A 412 2.94 20.90 -12.72
N GLY A 413 2.16 21.30 -13.70
CA GLY A 413 0.79 21.75 -13.55
C GLY A 413 0.67 22.95 -12.58
N LYS A 414 -0.19 22.89 -11.59
CA LYS A 414 -0.41 23.96 -10.61
C LYS A 414 0.84 24.38 -9.82
N ARG A 415 1.90 23.58 -9.83
CA ARG A 415 3.19 23.86 -9.17
C ARG A 415 4.28 24.33 -10.14
N SER A 416 3.96 24.61 -11.41
CA SER A 416 4.92 25.02 -12.43
C SER A 416 5.65 26.34 -12.12
N SER A 417 5.07 27.16 -11.25
CA SER A 417 5.69 28.43 -10.78
C SER A 417 6.63 28.24 -9.58
N TYR A 418 6.68 27.05 -8.97
CA TYR A 418 7.51 26.75 -7.81
C TYR A 418 8.51 25.64 -8.12
N TYR A 419 9.68 25.69 -7.47
CA TYR A 419 10.58 24.55 -7.45
C TYR A 419 10.07 23.54 -6.45
N SER A 420 9.93 22.28 -6.89
CA SER A 420 9.38 21.20 -6.09
C SER A 420 10.33 20.02 -5.85
N ASP A 421 11.36 19.94 -6.67
CA ASP A 421 12.35 18.86 -6.64
C ASP A 421 13.76 19.43 -6.45
N TYR A 422 14.44 18.99 -5.41
CA TYR A 422 15.80 19.43 -5.06
C TYR A 422 16.71 18.21 -5.03
N THR A 423 17.77 18.22 -5.84
CA THR A 423 18.77 17.14 -5.86
C THR A 423 20.02 17.60 -5.11
N PHE A 424 20.47 16.76 -4.19
CA PHE A 424 21.63 16.98 -3.35
C PHE A 424 22.73 15.98 -3.68
N GLY A 425 23.97 16.43 -3.61
CA GLY A 425 25.17 15.64 -3.80
C GLY A 425 26.15 15.77 -2.63
N CYS A 426 26.98 14.75 -2.45
CA CYS A 426 28.15 14.79 -1.58
C CYS A 426 29.42 14.63 -2.42
N TRP A 427 30.49 15.27 -1.98
CA TRP A 427 31.80 15.06 -2.55
C TRP A 427 32.32 13.67 -2.17
N ASP A 428 32.86 12.93 -3.13
CA ASP A 428 33.48 11.61 -2.87
C ASP A 428 34.89 11.70 -2.30
N GLY A 429 35.41 12.91 -2.10
CA GLY A 429 36.70 13.23 -1.56
C GLY A 429 36.88 14.73 -1.32
N ASP A 430 38.12 15.18 -1.32
CA ASP A 430 38.49 16.59 -1.16
C ASP A 430 38.20 17.37 -2.48
N PRO A 431 37.25 18.33 -2.50
CA PRO A 431 36.91 19.07 -3.69
C PRO A 431 38.09 19.88 -4.27
N ASP A 432 39.02 20.31 -3.42
CA ASP A 432 40.20 21.05 -3.85
C ASP A 432 41.27 20.16 -4.56
N LYS A 433 41.09 18.84 -4.46
CA LYS A 433 41.92 17.82 -5.12
C LYS A 433 41.23 17.14 -6.30
N GLY A 434 40.11 17.70 -6.78
CA GLY A 434 39.42 17.22 -7.95
C GLY A 434 38.46 16.03 -7.70
N ALA A 435 37.91 15.93 -6.49
CA ALA A 435 36.87 14.97 -6.19
C ALA A 435 35.57 15.23 -6.99
N ASP A 436 34.80 14.20 -7.26
CA ASP A 436 33.53 14.29 -7.96
C ASP A 436 32.37 14.57 -6.99
N LEU A 437 31.41 15.39 -7.41
CA LEU A 437 30.17 15.64 -6.68
C LEU A 437 29.13 14.62 -7.11
N LEU A 438 28.90 13.61 -6.27
CA LEU A 438 27.97 12.51 -6.56
C LEU A 438 26.56 12.77 -6.00
N PRO A 439 25.49 12.57 -6.79
CA PRO A 439 24.13 12.74 -6.31
C PRO A 439 23.79 11.66 -5.27
N VAL A 440 23.32 12.07 -4.08
CA VAL A 440 23.02 11.17 -2.96
C VAL A 440 21.54 11.12 -2.59
N GLY A 441 20.76 12.15 -2.98
CA GLY A 441 19.35 12.15 -2.64
C GLY A 441 18.55 13.30 -3.24
N LYS A 442 17.22 13.19 -3.11
CA LYS A 442 16.27 14.23 -3.51
C LYS A 442 15.36 14.58 -2.35
N ALA A 443 15.04 15.87 -2.23
CA ALA A 443 13.95 16.36 -1.39
C ALA A 443 12.83 16.92 -2.27
N TYR A 444 11.60 16.76 -1.82
CA TYR A 444 10.39 17.22 -2.50
C TYR A 444 9.62 18.16 -1.57
N SER A 445 9.08 19.26 -2.11
CA SER A 445 8.24 20.23 -1.35
C SER A 445 6.75 20.03 -1.66
#